data_4d99b57d264015e7e36c8ef0bdc8807b
#
_entry.id   4d99b57d264015e7e36c8ef0bdc8807b
#
_cell.length_a   1.000
_cell.length_b   1.000
_cell.length_c   1.000
_cell.angle_alpha   90.00
_cell.angle_beta   90.00
_cell.angle_gamma   90.00
#
_symmetry.space_group_name_H-M   'P 1'
#
loop_
_entity.id
_entity.type
_entity.pdbx_description
1 polymer ?
#
loop_
_entity_poly.entity_id
_entity_poly.type
_entity_poly.pdbx_seq_one_letter_code
_entity_poly.pdbx_strand_id
1 'polypeptide(L)' 'MKILSADLMAKIPRTAIKQLVKSYFNASITEGGADAMAKMLEQEAKRISSFAVDNAKKENRSKVTRKDISKYVIGKD' A
#
# COMPACT_ATOMS: atom_id res chain seq x y z
N MET A 1 -12.68 -12.69 -14.77
CA MET A 1 -12.24 -12.37 -14.51
C MET A 1 -11.46 -12.51 -14.10
N LYS A 2 -11.24 -12.66 -13.71
CA LYS A 2 -10.64 -12.60 -13.33
C LYS A 2 -9.50 -12.62 -13.27
N ILE A 3 -8.86 -13.16 -13.52
CA ILE A 3 -7.90 -12.99 -13.67
C ILE A 3 -7.21 -12.08 -13.38
N LEU A 4 -7.59 -11.60 -13.46
CA LEU A 4 -7.27 -10.56 -12.99
C LEU A 4 -6.67 -10.53 -11.73
N SER A 5 -6.72 -11.48 -10.98
CA SER A 5 -6.22 -11.43 -9.68
C SER A 5 -4.76 -11.17 -9.63
N ALA A 6 -4.03 -11.74 -10.52
CA ALA A 6 -2.60 -11.51 -10.55
C ALA A 6 -2.31 -10.05 -10.78
N ASP A 7 -3.04 -9.46 -11.69
CA ASP A 7 -2.84 -8.06 -11.97
C ASP A 7 -3.21 -7.22 -10.79
N LEU A 8 -4.26 -7.60 -10.10
CA LEU A 8 -4.67 -6.86 -8.94
C LEU A 8 -3.63 -6.89 -7.86
N MET A 9 -2.91 -8.01 -7.77
CA MET A 9 -1.91 -8.13 -6.75
C MET A 9 -0.69 -7.28 -7.03
N ALA A 10 -0.52 -6.86 -8.25
CA ALA A 10 0.66 -6.10 -8.62
C ALA A 10 0.33 -4.64 -8.85
N LYS A 11 -0.48 -4.07 -8.00
CA LYS A 11 -0.84 -2.68 -8.19
C LYS A 11 0.27 -1.71 -7.91
N ILE A 12 1.22 -2.07 -7.07
CA ILE A 12 2.35 -1.21 -6.81
C ILE A 12 3.46 -1.62 -7.75
N PRO A 13 3.85 -0.75 -8.69
CA PRO A 13 4.85 -1.12 -9.70
C PRO A 13 6.22 -1.35 -9.10
N ARG A 14 6.89 -2.37 -9.58
CA ARG A 14 8.24 -2.65 -9.13
C ARG A 14 9.19 -1.52 -9.51
N THR A 15 8.91 -0.87 -10.63
CA THR A 15 9.74 0.26 -11.05
C THR A 15 9.76 1.35 -10.00
N ALA A 16 8.60 1.62 -9.42
CA ALA A 16 8.51 2.64 -8.40
C ALA A 16 9.33 2.25 -7.17
N ILE A 17 9.30 0.96 -6.82
CA ILE A 17 10.08 0.47 -5.71
C ILE A 17 11.56 0.66 -5.96
N LYS A 18 12.00 0.32 -7.17
CA LYS A 18 13.40 0.45 -7.53
C LYS A 18 13.86 1.91 -7.48
N GLN A 19 13.01 2.81 -7.95
CA GLN A 19 13.34 4.22 -7.93
C GLN A 19 13.42 4.76 -6.52
N LEU A 20 12.55 4.28 -5.67
CA LEU A 20 12.55 4.71 -4.29
C LEU A 20 13.85 4.33 -3.60
N VAL A 21 14.26 3.08 -3.77
CA VAL A 21 15.49 2.59 -3.16
C VAL A 21 16.69 3.37 -3.68
N LYS A 22 16.70 3.62 -4.98
CA LYS A 22 17.79 4.35 -5.59
C LYS A 22 17.84 5.80 -5.11
N SER A 23 16.69 6.44 -5.09
CA SER A 23 16.63 7.86 -4.74
C SER A 23 17.00 8.13 -3.29
N TYR A 24 16.51 7.33 -2.40
CA TYR A 24 16.72 7.60 -0.99
C TYR A 24 18.00 7.01 -0.42
N PHE A 25 18.44 5.90 -0.98
CA PHE A 25 19.57 5.18 -0.39
C PHE A 25 20.72 4.94 -1.36
N ASN A 26 20.55 5.37 -2.59
CA ASN A 26 21.55 5.13 -3.63
C ASN A 26 21.94 3.66 -3.69
N ALA A 27 20.95 2.81 -3.63
CA ALA A 27 21.13 1.37 -3.63
C ALA A 27 20.30 0.73 -4.72
N SER A 28 20.54 -0.55 -4.97
CA SER A 28 19.75 -1.29 -5.94
C SER A 28 18.98 -2.37 -5.20
N ILE A 29 17.94 -2.84 -5.84
CA ILE A 29 17.17 -3.92 -5.27
C ILE A 29 16.88 -4.90 -6.41
N THR A 30 16.91 -6.19 -6.12
CA THR A 30 16.67 -7.19 -7.15
C THR A 30 15.20 -7.22 -7.54
N GLU A 31 14.92 -7.88 -8.67
CA GLU A 31 13.52 -8.02 -9.09
C GLU A 31 12.71 -8.72 -8.02
N GLY A 32 13.26 -9.80 -7.46
CA GLY A 32 12.57 -10.53 -6.41
C GLY A 32 12.34 -9.68 -5.18
N GLY A 33 13.33 -8.86 -4.83
CA GLY A 33 13.19 -7.96 -3.69
C GLY A 33 12.12 -6.92 -3.92
N ALA A 34 12.11 -6.35 -5.13
CA ALA A 34 11.12 -5.33 -5.46
C ALA A 34 9.72 -5.93 -5.44
N ASP A 35 9.59 -7.15 -5.97
CA ASP A 35 8.31 -7.82 -5.99
C ASP A 35 7.81 -8.10 -4.57
N ALA A 36 8.70 -8.58 -3.72
CA ALA A 36 8.34 -8.88 -2.34
C ALA A 36 7.91 -7.60 -1.61
N MET A 37 8.65 -6.53 -1.81
CA MET A 37 8.32 -5.28 -1.16
C MET A 37 6.99 -4.73 -1.65
N ALA A 38 6.73 -4.83 -2.95
CA ALA A 38 5.46 -4.36 -3.49
C ALA A 38 4.30 -5.09 -2.87
N LYS A 39 4.44 -6.40 -2.69
CA LYS A 39 3.38 -7.19 -2.09
C LYS A 39 3.16 -6.82 -0.63
N MET A 40 4.24 -6.59 0.09
CA MET A 40 4.13 -6.20 1.48
C MET A 40 3.47 -4.84 1.63
N LEU A 41 3.85 -3.91 0.77
CA LEU A 41 3.25 -2.58 0.81
C LEU A 41 1.77 -2.64 0.46
N GLU A 42 1.43 -3.50 -0.48
CA GLU A 42 0.03 -3.64 -0.85
C GLU A 42 -0.79 -4.19 0.30
N GLN A 43 -0.23 -5.16 1.04
CA GLN A 43 -0.92 -5.71 2.19
C GLN A 43 -1.15 -4.63 3.24
N GLU A 44 -0.13 -3.82 3.48
CA GLU A 44 -0.26 -2.76 4.46
C GLU A 44 -1.28 -1.71 4.00
N ALA A 45 -1.25 -1.40 2.71
CA ALA A 45 -2.21 -0.45 2.17
C ALA A 45 -3.64 -0.95 2.32
N LYS A 46 -3.84 -2.26 2.19
CA LYS A 46 -5.16 -2.84 2.39
C LYS A 46 -5.62 -2.68 3.83
N ARG A 47 -4.72 -2.89 4.77
CA ARG A 47 -5.07 -2.74 6.17
C ARG A 47 -5.46 -1.31 6.50
N ILE A 48 -4.66 -0.38 6.01
CA ILE A 48 -4.93 1.03 6.24
C ILE A 48 -6.25 1.43 5.59
N SER A 49 -6.47 0.94 4.37
CA SER A 49 -7.69 1.25 3.65
C SER A 49 -8.93 0.73 4.36
N SER A 50 -8.84 -0.48 4.86
CA SER A 50 -9.95 -1.08 5.57
C SER A 50 -10.31 -0.25 6.81
N PHE A 51 -9.30 0.12 7.56
CA PHE A 51 -9.50 0.95 8.73
C PHE A 51 -10.11 2.30 8.35
N ALA A 52 -9.56 2.93 7.32
CA ALA A 52 -10.01 4.26 6.92
C ALA A 52 -11.44 4.26 6.39
N VAL A 53 -11.78 3.22 5.63
CA VAL A 53 -13.13 3.10 5.11
C VAL A 53 -14.11 2.94 6.27
N ASP A 54 -13.77 2.12 7.24
CA ASP A 54 -14.64 1.94 8.40
C ASP A 54 -14.83 3.25 9.14
N ASN A 55 -13.76 3.99 9.30
CA ASN A 55 -13.83 5.27 10.00
C ASN A 55 -14.73 6.25 9.27
N ALA A 56 -14.61 6.29 7.95
CA ALA A 56 -15.45 7.18 7.16
C ALA A 56 -16.92 6.78 7.28
N LYS A 57 -17.18 5.48 7.26
CA LYS A 57 -18.55 5.00 7.36
C LYS A 57 -19.18 5.35 8.70
N LYS A 58 -18.41 5.29 9.75
CA LYS A 58 -18.91 5.66 11.06
C LYS A 58 -19.34 7.11 11.11
N GLU A 59 -18.76 7.92 10.26
CA GLU A 59 -19.12 9.32 10.18
C GLU A 59 -20.04 9.60 9.02
N ASN A 60 -20.64 8.57 8.47
CA ASN A 60 -21.60 8.70 7.36
C ASN A 60 -21.04 9.37 6.14
N ARG A 61 -19.76 9.12 5.86
CA ARG A 61 -19.13 9.65 4.67
C ARG A 61 -18.76 8.51 3.74
N SER A 62 -18.77 8.78 2.46
CA SER A 62 -18.40 7.76 1.48
C SER A 62 -16.99 7.93 0.97
N LYS A 63 -16.37 9.07 1.23
CA LYS A 63 -15.01 9.30 0.80
C LYS A 63 -14.06 9.21 1.96
N VAL A 64 -12.94 8.53 1.73
CA VAL A 64 -11.88 8.45 2.71
C VAL A 64 -11.03 9.71 2.61
N THR A 65 -10.75 10.33 3.71
CA THR A 65 -9.96 11.55 3.73
C THR A 65 -8.65 11.32 4.43
N ARG A 66 -7.78 12.31 4.37
CA ARG A 66 -6.51 12.28 5.05
C ARG A 66 -6.69 12.00 6.54
N LYS A 67 -7.73 12.57 7.13
CA LYS A 67 -8.00 12.38 8.53
C LYS A 67 -8.23 10.90 8.87
N ASP A 68 -8.97 10.21 8.01
CA ASP A 68 -9.22 8.79 8.22
C ASP A 68 -7.94 8.00 8.20
N ILE A 69 -7.07 8.32 7.25
CA ILE A 69 -5.79 7.65 7.14
C ILE A 69 -4.92 7.94 8.34
N SER A 70 -4.90 9.20 8.76
CA SER A 70 -4.04 9.62 9.86
C SER A 70 -4.37 8.95 11.18
N LYS A 71 -5.58 8.49 11.33
CA LYS A 71 -5.95 7.82 12.55
C LYS A 71 -5.39 6.42 12.67
N TYR A 72 -4.96 5.86 11.56
CA TYR A 72 -4.37 4.54 11.58
C TYR A 72 -2.97 4.64 12.16
N VAL A 73 -2.66 3.78 13.11
CA VAL A 73 -1.35 3.80 13.73
C VAL A 73 -0.58 2.57 13.30
N ILE A 74 0.49 2.80 12.58
CA ILE A 74 1.32 1.71 12.09
C ILE A 74 2.38 1.36 13.11
N GLY A 75 2.56 0.09 13.33
CA GLY A 75 3.60 -0.38 14.23
C GLY A 75 3.36 -0.07 15.65
N LYS A 76 2.14 0.12 16.03
CA LYS A 76 1.84 0.43 17.31
C LYS A 76 2.08 -0.72 18.17
N ASP A 77 2.84 -0.82 18.81
CA ASP A 77 3.13 -1.80 19.71
C ASP A 77 2.38 -2.76 19.89
#